data_dc2ae5fb3f3e7b329c893e33eb48f1ee
#
_entry.id   dc2ae5fb3f3e7b329c893e33eb48f1ee
#
_cell.length_a   1.000
_cell.length_b   1.000
_cell.length_c   1.000
_cell.angle_alpha   90.00
_cell.angle_beta   90.00
_cell.angle_gamma   90.00
#
_symmetry.space_group_name_H-M   'P 1'
#
loop_
_entity.id
_entity.type
_entity.pdbx_description
1 polymer ?
#
loop_
_entity_poly.entity_id
_entity_poly.type
_entity_poly.pdbx_seq_one_letter_code
_entity_poly.pdbx_strand_id
1 'polypeptide(L)'
;MTRKPRIAVVTFPGSNDDRDALRAVRVMGGEPIAAWHADHDLRDADAVILPGGFSYGDYLRTGAIAQFAPVMEAVREHAERGSPVLGICNGFQILCEAGLLPGALIRNRGLAFVCRRVHIRVETALTPVTAGLVAGDVLEVPIKHGEGQFVAEPAALARIEDQGLVVFRYCSPGGDPDDEHNPNGSVDHIAGVRNEGGNVVGMMPHPEHAVDPDIGPLGGQPLFDSLLSSLLAGVR
;
A
#
# COMPACT_ATOMS: atom_id res chain seq x y z
N MET A 1 -14.61 26.53 -6.57
CA MET A 1 -14.41 25.08 -6.81
C MET A 1 -13.22 24.66 -5.95
N THR A 2 -13.38 23.68 -5.08
CA THR A 2 -12.27 23.11 -4.30
C THR A 2 -11.29 22.43 -5.27
N ARG A 3 -9.99 22.66 -5.07
CA ARG A 3 -8.92 21.99 -5.85
C ARG A 3 -9.02 20.47 -5.67
N LYS A 4 -8.87 19.73 -6.77
CA LYS A 4 -8.76 18.26 -6.67
C LYS A 4 -7.50 17.87 -5.92
N PRO A 5 -7.55 16.85 -5.06
CA PRO A 5 -6.35 16.29 -4.45
C PRO A 5 -5.36 15.81 -5.51
N ARG A 6 -4.10 16.20 -5.39
CA ARG A 6 -3.00 15.84 -6.31
C ARG A 6 -2.24 14.67 -5.73
N ILE A 7 -2.16 13.56 -6.46
CA ILE A 7 -1.53 12.33 -5.98
C ILE A 7 -0.38 11.96 -6.92
N ALA A 8 0.85 12.01 -6.39
CA ALA A 8 2.02 11.57 -7.12
C ALA A 8 2.09 10.04 -7.12
N VAL A 9 2.22 9.45 -8.30
CA VAL A 9 2.52 8.03 -8.49
C VAL A 9 3.95 7.92 -8.98
N VAL A 10 4.78 7.26 -8.18
CA VAL A 10 6.22 7.13 -8.47
C VAL A 10 6.45 5.95 -9.41
N THR A 11 7.10 6.18 -10.54
CA THR A 11 7.50 5.13 -11.48
C THR A 11 8.99 4.84 -11.32
N PHE A 12 9.33 3.60 -10.98
CA PHE A 12 10.70 3.07 -11.00
C PHE A 12 10.93 2.25 -12.27
N PRO A 13 12.20 2.06 -12.71
CA PRO A 13 12.51 1.05 -13.70
C PRO A 13 11.98 -0.31 -13.22
N GLY A 14 11.04 -0.91 -13.97
CA GLY A 14 10.38 -2.16 -13.59
C GLY A 14 9.06 -2.01 -12.82
N SER A 15 8.55 -0.80 -12.57
CA SER A 15 7.15 -0.61 -12.15
C SER A 15 6.22 -1.12 -13.24
N ASN A 16 5.18 -1.87 -12.84
CA ASN A 16 4.20 -2.43 -13.76
C ASN A 16 2.79 -1.86 -13.55
N ASP A 17 2.52 -1.36 -12.35
CA ASP A 17 1.19 -0.90 -11.93
C ASP A 17 1.10 0.63 -11.77
N ASP A 18 2.12 1.36 -12.23
CA ASP A 18 2.15 2.82 -12.20
C ASP A 18 1.00 3.44 -13.02
N ARG A 19 0.72 2.87 -14.19
CA ARG A 19 -0.39 3.32 -15.05
C ARG A 19 -1.75 3.01 -14.45
N ASP A 20 -1.88 1.86 -13.81
CA ASP A 20 -3.13 1.45 -13.14
C ASP A 20 -3.39 2.32 -11.91
N ALA A 21 -2.35 2.64 -11.13
CA ALA A 21 -2.45 3.59 -10.02
C ALA A 21 -2.83 5.00 -10.49
N LEU A 22 -2.20 5.53 -11.56
CA LEU A 22 -2.58 6.80 -12.18
C LEU A 22 -4.03 6.80 -12.68
N ARG A 23 -4.47 5.67 -13.26
CA ARG A 23 -5.85 5.48 -13.72
C ARG A 23 -6.82 5.46 -12.52
N ALA A 24 -6.51 4.69 -11.47
CA ALA A 24 -7.34 4.60 -10.28
C ALA A 24 -7.54 5.98 -9.64
N VAL A 25 -6.47 6.76 -9.44
CA VAL A 25 -6.56 8.14 -8.95
C VAL A 25 -7.52 8.98 -9.80
N ARG A 26 -7.42 8.87 -11.13
CA ARG A 26 -8.28 9.65 -12.04
C ARG A 26 -9.74 9.21 -11.97
N VAL A 27 -10.01 7.91 -11.99
CA VAL A 27 -11.36 7.33 -11.94
C VAL A 27 -12.04 7.72 -10.63
N MET A 28 -11.29 7.72 -9.53
CA MET A 28 -11.79 8.11 -8.21
C MET A 28 -11.88 9.62 -7.99
N GLY A 29 -11.52 10.45 -8.99
CA GLY A 29 -11.74 11.89 -8.99
C GLY A 29 -10.57 12.75 -8.53
N GLY A 30 -9.41 12.15 -8.19
CA GLY A 30 -8.16 12.85 -7.91
C GLY A 30 -7.46 13.36 -9.18
N GLU A 31 -6.41 14.16 -8.98
CA GLU A 31 -5.49 14.60 -10.03
C GLU A 31 -4.19 13.78 -9.97
N PRO A 32 -3.96 12.82 -10.90
CA PRO A 32 -2.76 12.01 -10.89
C PRO A 32 -1.56 12.79 -11.43
N ILE A 33 -0.42 12.63 -10.76
CA ILE A 33 0.88 13.19 -11.16
C ILE A 33 1.85 12.03 -11.36
N ALA A 34 2.43 11.88 -12.55
CA ALA A 34 3.50 10.93 -12.76
C ALA A 34 4.81 11.51 -12.24
N ALA A 35 5.46 10.83 -11.29
CA ALA A 35 6.79 11.18 -10.76
C ALA A 35 7.77 10.08 -11.17
N TRP A 36 8.93 10.47 -11.70
CA TRP A 36 9.96 9.53 -12.15
C TRP A 36 10.96 9.28 -11.01
N HIS A 37 11.49 8.07 -10.89
CA HIS A 37 12.42 7.71 -9.82
C HIS A 37 13.66 8.61 -9.69
N ALA A 38 14.06 9.28 -10.79
CA ALA A 38 15.17 10.22 -10.81
C ALA A 38 14.79 11.68 -10.52
N ASP A 39 13.48 11.96 -10.34
CA ASP A 39 13.02 13.28 -9.91
C ASP A 39 13.44 13.53 -8.45
N HIS A 40 13.64 14.79 -8.09
CA HIS A 40 14.00 15.20 -6.72
C HIS A 40 12.84 15.87 -5.98
N ASP A 41 11.68 15.92 -6.59
CA ASP A 41 10.48 16.51 -5.99
C ASP A 41 9.21 15.74 -6.39
N LEU A 42 8.13 15.98 -5.66
CA LEU A 42 6.82 15.35 -5.87
C LEU A 42 5.80 16.32 -6.49
N ARG A 43 6.26 17.46 -7.02
CA ARG A 43 5.43 18.47 -7.75
C ARG A 43 4.23 18.96 -6.94
N ASP A 44 4.44 19.27 -5.66
CA ASP A 44 3.40 19.72 -4.71
C ASP A 44 2.22 18.73 -4.60
N ALA A 45 2.49 17.45 -4.59
CA ALA A 45 1.47 16.44 -4.37
C ALA A 45 0.94 16.47 -2.93
N ASP A 46 -0.34 16.21 -2.78
CA ASP A 46 -1.01 16.10 -1.48
C ASP A 46 -0.80 14.70 -0.85
N ALA A 47 -0.61 13.68 -1.71
CA ALA A 47 -0.29 12.31 -1.29
C ALA A 47 0.63 11.64 -2.32
N VAL A 48 1.25 10.52 -1.92
CA VAL A 48 2.15 9.74 -2.76
C VAL A 48 1.69 8.29 -2.81
N ILE A 49 1.75 7.67 -4.00
CA ILE A 49 1.59 6.23 -4.19
C ILE A 49 2.89 5.66 -4.77
N LEU A 50 3.46 4.66 -4.08
CA LEU A 50 4.48 3.78 -4.63
C LEU A 50 3.77 2.54 -5.18
N PRO A 51 3.74 2.32 -6.51
CA PRO A 51 2.94 1.27 -7.13
C PRO A 51 3.62 -0.10 -7.07
N GLY A 52 2.89 -1.13 -7.52
CA GLY A 52 3.39 -2.47 -7.72
C GLY A 52 4.31 -2.61 -8.92
N GLY A 53 5.04 -3.73 -8.95
CA GLY A 53 5.98 -4.07 -10.01
C GLY A 53 7.16 -4.87 -9.48
N PHE A 54 8.29 -4.75 -10.19
CA PHE A 54 9.57 -5.38 -9.88
C PHE A 54 10.68 -4.32 -10.04
N SER A 55 10.69 -3.34 -9.12
CA SER A 55 11.58 -2.19 -9.22
C SER A 55 13.05 -2.62 -9.32
N TYR A 56 13.73 -2.12 -10.36
CA TYR A 56 15.10 -2.51 -10.72
C TYR A 56 15.30 -4.02 -10.91
N GLY A 57 14.22 -4.76 -11.27
CA GLY A 57 14.27 -6.21 -11.50
C GLY A 57 14.41 -7.03 -10.22
N ASP A 58 14.14 -6.46 -9.04
CA ASP A 58 14.26 -7.08 -7.71
C ASP A 58 15.65 -7.66 -7.42
N TYR A 59 16.70 -7.10 -8.06
CA TYR A 59 18.06 -7.48 -7.77
C TYR A 59 18.39 -7.24 -6.29
N LEU A 60 19.14 -8.16 -5.69
CA LEU A 60 19.42 -8.31 -4.27
C LEU A 60 18.20 -8.84 -3.50
N ARG A 61 17.12 -8.08 -3.41
CA ARG A 61 15.79 -8.40 -2.89
C ARG A 61 14.81 -7.31 -3.30
N THR A 62 13.53 -7.62 -3.24
CA THR A 62 12.46 -6.71 -3.64
C THR A 62 12.54 -5.37 -2.92
N GLY A 63 12.49 -4.27 -3.67
CA GLY A 63 12.53 -2.91 -3.13
C GLY A 63 13.91 -2.39 -2.71
N ALA A 64 14.92 -3.27 -2.54
CA ALA A 64 16.21 -2.91 -1.93
C ALA A 64 16.97 -1.82 -2.68
N ILE A 65 16.95 -1.81 -4.01
CA ILE A 65 17.62 -0.78 -4.81
C ILE A 65 16.79 0.49 -4.88
N ALA A 66 15.46 0.35 -4.99
CA ALA A 66 14.56 1.49 -5.15
C ALA A 66 14.61 2.48 -3.98
N GLN A 67 14.90 2.04 -2.76
CA GLN A 67 15.04 2.92 -1.60
C GLN A 67 16.11 4.02 -1.75
N PHE A 68 17.07 3.82 -2.65
CA PHE A 68 18.15 4.77 -2.93
C PHE A 68 17.88 5.67 -4.14
N ALA A 69 16.72 5.54 -4.79
CA ALA A 69 16.33 6.41 -5.89
C ALA A 69 16.19 7.86 -5.41
N PRO A 70 16.59 8.88 -6.22
CA PRO A 70 16.51 10.28 -5.84
C PRO A 70 15.13 10.71 -5.32
N VAL A 71 14.05 10.26 -5.93
CA VAL A 71 12.68 10.57 -5.51
C VAL A 71 12.35 10.12 -4.07
N MET A 72 13.05 9.11 -3.56
CA MET A 72 12.80 8.59 -2.20
C MET A 72 13.21 9.56 -1.09
N GLU A 73 14.11 10.51 -1.36
CA GLU A 73 14.40 11.61 -0.44
C GLU A 73 13.15 12.49 -0.27
N ALA A 74 12.52 12.90 -1.38
CA ALA A 74 11.29 13.67 -1.35
C ALA A 74 10.10 12.87 -0.74
N VAL A 75 10.04 11.55 -0.94
CA VAL A 75 9.05 10.69 -0.30
C VAL A 75 9.23 10.64 1.22
N ARG A 76 10.49 10.53 1.71
CA ARG A 76 10.79 10.56 3.15
C ARG A 76 10.37 11.89 3.77
N GLU A 77 10.77 13.01 3.18
CA GLU A 77 10.38 14.34 3.64
C GLU A 77 8.86 14.54 3.64
N HIS A 78 8.16 13.99 2.60
CA HIS A 78 6.70 14.02 2.51
C HIS A 78 6.05 13.25 3.68
N ALA A 79 6.57 12.07 3.98
CA ALA A 79 6.13 11.24 5.10
C ALA A 79 6.42 11.92 6.46
N GLU A 80 7.60 12.51 6.66
CA GLU A 80 8.00 13.19 7.90
C GLU A 80 7.13 14.42 8.19
N ARG A 81 6.62 15.09 7.15
CA ARG A 81 5.65 16.17 7.28
C ARG A 81 4.24 15.69 7.65
N GLY A 82 4.03 14.38 7.81
CA GLY A 82 2.74 13.78 8.13
C GLY A 82 1.82 13.65 6.91
N SER A 83 2.32 13.86 5.70
CA SER A 83 1.54 13.73 4.47
C SER A 83 1.39 12.26 4.07
N PRO A 84 0.23 11.85 3.46
CA PRO A 84 -0.06 10.45 3.16
C PRO A 84 0.89 9.83 2.13
N VAL A 85 1.35 8.60 2.43
CA VAL A 85 2.09 7.74 1.51
C VAL A 85 1.45 6.35 1.52
N LEU A 86 1.10 5.84 0.34
CA LEU A 86 0.57 4.48 0.15
C LEU A 86 1.55 3.66 -0.69
N GLY A 87 2.07 2.57 -0.13
CA GLY A 87 2.85 1.56 -0.86
C GLY A 87 2.00 0.36 -1.21
N ILE A 88 1.91 0.02 -2.50
CA ILE A 88 1.15 -1.12 -3.01
C ILE A 88 2.11 -2.18 -3.50
N CYS A 89 2.02 -3.42 -3.00
CA CYS A 89 2.83 -4.57 -3.41
C CYS A 89 4.33 -4.24 -3.38
N ASN A 90 5.00 -4.03 -4.51
CA ASN A 90 6.41 -3.60 -4.56
C ASN A 90 6.63 -2.26 -3.85
N GLY A 91 5.67 -1.34 -3.89
CA GLY A 91 5.72 -0.10 -3.11
C GLY A 91 5.77 -0.34 -1.61
N PHE A 92 5.05 -1.33 -1.09
CA PHE A 92 5.12 -1.73 0.32
C PHE A 92 6.50 -2.31 0.66
N GLN A 93 7.06 -3.15 -0.21
CA GLN A 93 8.42 -3.69 -0.07
C GLN A 93 9.46 -2.55 0.00
N ILE A 94 9.35 -1.55 -0.88
CA ILE A 94 10.22 -0.37 -0.88
C ILE A 94 10.10 0.41 0.44
N LEU A 95 8.89 0.61 0.96
CA LEU A 95 8.69 1.33 2.22
C LEU A 95 9.29 0.60 3.42
N CYS A 96 9.23 -0.74 3.46
CA CYS A 96 9.91 -1.54 4.47
C CYS A 96 11.44 -1.43 4.35
N GLU A 97 11.99 -1.59 3.15
CA GLU A 97 13.43 -1.45 2.90
C GLU A 97 13.96 -0.05 3.22
N ALA A 98 13.13 0.97 2.98
CA ALA A 98 13.42 2.36 3.30
C ALA A 98 13.31 2.68 4.81
N GLY A 99 12.84 1.74 5.64
CA GLY A 99 12.61 1.94 7.07
C GLY A 99 11.44 2.88 7.39
N LEU A 100 10.55 3.15 6.43
CA LEU A 100 9.35 3.95 6.61
C LEU A 100 8.18 3.12 7.19
N LEU A 101 8.25 1.80 7.06
CA LEU A 101 7.30 0.85 7.65
C LEU A 101 8.05 -0.25 8.41
N PRO A 102 7.42 -0.82 9.45
CA PRO A 102 7.99 -1.95 10.19
C PRO A 102 7.88 -3.26 9.42
N GLY A 103 8.72 -4.25 9.79
CA GLY A 103 8.72 -5.58 9.21
C GLY A 103 9.46 -5.68 7.87
N ALA A 104 9.27 -6.80 7.19
CA ALA A 104 9.87 -7.07 5.89
C ALA A 104 8.98 -8.00 5.06
N LEU A 105 9.14 -7.96 3.74
CA LEU A 105 8.45 -8.85 2.81
C LEU A 105 9.47 -9.84 2.26
N ILE A 106 9.13 -11.13 2.29
CA ILE A 106 9.95 -12.22 1.78
C ILE A 106 9.16 -13.09 0.80
N ARG A 107 9.82 -14.10 0.22
CA ARG A 107 9.17 -15.05 -0.67
C ARG A 107 7.96 -15.69 -0.01
N ASN A 108 6.89 -15.85 -0.79
CA ASN A 108 5.70 -16.58 -0.37
C ASN A 108 6.07 -17.95 0.18
N ARG A 109 5.43 -18.38 1.26
CA ARG A 109 5.67 -19.70 1.89
C ARG A 109 5.61 -20.87 0.88
N GLY A 110 4.73 -20.77 -0.13
CA GLY A 110 4.59 -21.76 -1.19
C GLY A 110 5.63 -21.66 -2.31
N LEU A 111 6.58 -20.74 -2.26
CA LEU A 111 7.61 -20.47 -3.27
C LEU A 111 7.06 -20.26 -4.69
N ALA A 112 5.78 -19.94 -4.81
CA ALA A 112 5.09 -19.73 -6.08
C ALA A 112 4.54 -18.29 -6.16
N PHE A 113 4.47 -17.78 -7.40
CA PHE A 113 3.75 -16.55 -7.69
C PHE A 113 2.25 -16.78 -7.52
N VAL A 114 1.58 -15.95 -6.74
CA VAL A 114 0.15 -16.04 -6.48
C VAL A 114 -0.55 -14.87 -7.16
N CYS A 115 -1.54 -15.18 -8.02
CA CYS A 115 -2.39 -14.19 -8.68
C CYS A 115 -3.85 -14.62 -8.52
N ARG A 116 -4.57 -13.98 -7.61
CA ARG A 116 -6.00 -14.28 -7.34
C ARG A 116 -6.66 -13.14 -6.56
N ARG A 117 -7.99 -13.18 -6.47
CA ARG A 117 -8.74 -12.33 -5.53
C ARG A 117 -8.62 -12.89 -4.12
N VAL A 118 -8.55 -12.00 -3.16
CA VAL A 118 -8.50 -12.29 -1.71
C VAL A 118 -9.44 -11.34 -0.99
N HIS A 119 -9.81 -11.72 0.23
CA HIS A 119 -10.48 -10.82 1.15
C HIS A 119 -9.49 -10.29 2.17
N ILE A 120 -9.60 -9.01 2.47
CA ILE A 120 -8.85 -8.36 3.54
C ILE A 120 -9.82 -7.70 4.50
N ARG A 121 -9.56 -7.85 5.80
CA ARG A 121 -10.30 -7.18 6.86
C ARG A 121 -9.55 -5.92 7.29
N VAL A 122 -10.29 -4.83 7.45
CA VAL A 122 -9.78 -3.58 8.00
C VAL A 122 -9.62 -3.74 9.52
N GLU A 123 -8.42 -3.49 10.05
CA GLU A 123 -8.14 -3.57 11.48
C GLU A 123 -8.24 -2.20 12.17
N THR A 124 -8.04 -1.11 11.42
CA THR A 124 -8.07 0.26 11.96
C THR A 124 -8.58 1.28 10.94
N ALA A 125 -9.33 2.28 11.42
CA ALA A 125 -9.75 3.46 10.66
C ALA A 125 -8.78 4.65 10.83
N LEU A 126 -7.66 4.48 11.51
CA LEU A 126 -6.73 5.55 11.90
C LEU A 126 -5.67 5.87 10.84
N THR A 127 -6.01 5.70 9.57
CA THR A 127 -5.12 6.07 8.46
C THR A 127 -5.89 6.83 7.38
N PRO A 128 -5.23 7.66 6.57
CA PRO A 128 -5.88 8.35 5.45
C PRO A 128 -6.58 7.41 4.47
N VAL A 129 -6.09 6.17 4.30
CA VAL A 129 -6.67 5.21 3.35
C VAL A 129 -7.84 4.39 3.96
N THR A 130 -8.07 4.49 5.26
CA THR A 130 -9.14 3.75 5.96
C THR A 130 -10.10 4.66 6.74
N ALA A 131 -9.91 5.98 6.71
CA ALA A 131 -10.69 6.94 7.51
C ALA A 131 -12.21 6.92 7.22
N GLY A 132 -12.63 6.45 6.05
CA GLY A 132 -14.04 6.26 5.68
C GLY A 132 -14.60 4.87 5.97
N LEU A 133 -13.80 3.99 6.60
CA LEU A 133 -14.12 2.61 6.89
C LEU A 133 -14.23 2.37 8.40
N VAL A 134 -14.73 1.22 8.79
CA VAL A 134 -14.74 0.78 10.18
C VAL A 134 -13.94 -0.51 10.35
N ALA A 135 -13.38 -0.72 11.55
CA ALA A 135 -12.72 -1.98 11.86
C ALA A 135 -13.71 -3.14 11.73
N GLY A 136 -13.31 -4.18 11.01
CA GLY A 136 -14.16 -5.32 10.66
C GLY A 136 -14.70 -5.29 9.23
N ASP A 137 -14.66 -4.17 8.52
CA ASP A 137 -15.03 -4.12 7.09
C ASP A 137 -14.17 -5.09 6.27
N VAL A 138 -14.82 -5.83 5.37
CA VAL A 138 -14.16 -6.81 4.49
C VAL A 138 -14.18 -6.32 3.06
N LEU A 139 -13.01 -6.30 2.43
CA LEU A 139 -12.82 -5.82 1.06
C LEU A 139 -12.28 -6.96 0.19
N GLU A 140 -12.89 -7.16 -0.99
CA GLU A 140 -12.35 -8.07 -2.01
C GLU A 140 -11.41 -7.31 -2.94
N VAL A 141 -10.14 -7.73 -2.99
CA VAL A 141 -9.08 -7.10 -3.78
C VAL A 141 -8.17 -8.16 -4.41
N PRO A 142 -7.54 -7.92 -5.57
CA PRO A 142 -6.58 -8.87 -6.13
C PRO A 142 -5.21 -8.77 -5.47
N ILE A 143 -4.49 -9.90 -5.50
CA ILE A 143 -3.05 -10.00 -5.24
C ILE A 143 -2.34 -10.59 -6.46
N LYS A 144 -1.08 -10.19 -6.68
CA LYS A 144 -0.20 -10.75 -7.71
C LYS A 144 1.27 -10.55 -7.31
N HIS A 145 1.83 -11.52 -6.60
CA HIS A 145 3.20 -11.43 -6.08
C HIS A 145 3.84 -12.79 -5.84
N GLY A 146 5.17 -12.85 -5.94
CA GLY A 146 5.99 -14.00 -5.54
C GLY A 146 6.66 -13.80 -4.17
N GLU A 147 6.77 -12.54 -3.73
CA GLU A 147 7.43 -12.11 -2.49
C GLU A 147 6.50 -11.17 -1.71
N GLY A 148 5.47 -11.74 -1.09
CA GLY A 148 4.46 -10.97 -0.35
C GLY A 148 4.26 -11.44 1.09
N GLN A 149 5.04 -12.41 1.56
CA GLN A 149 4.96 -12.89 2.93
C GLN A 149 5.54 -11.85 3.89
N PHE A 150 4.66 -11.23 4.69
CA PHE A 150 5.08 -10.32 5.73
C PHE A 150 5.69 -11.08 6.91
N VAL A 151 6.85 -10.62 7.36
CA VAL A 151 7.56 -11.16 8.52
C VAL A 151 8.07 -10.04 9.40
N ALA A 152 8.18 -10.33 10.69
CA ALA A 152 8.82 -9.45 11.67
C ALA A 152 9.46 -10.30 12.76
N GLU A 153 10.57 -9.81 13.34
CA GLU A 153 11.14 -10.42 14.51
C GLU A 153 10.13 -10.37 15.69
N PRO A 154 10.12 -11.34 16.61
CA PRO A 154 9.09 -11.44 17.65
C PRO A 154 8.86 -10.15 18.45
N ALA A 155 9.93 -9.44 18.82
CA ALA A 155 9.82 -8.17 19.54
C ALA A 155 9.25 -7.04 18.68
N ALA A 156 9.53 -7.04 17.37
CA ALA A 156 8.95 -6.08 16.43
C ALA A 156 7.48 -6.39 16.16
N LEU A 157 7.13 -7.68 16.03
CA LEU A 157 5.74 -8.11 15.87
C LEU A 157 4.89 -7.71 17.08
N ALA A 158 5.38 -7.96 18.29
CA ALA A 158 4.69 -7.52 19.50
C ALA A 158 4.43 -6.01 19.51
N ARG A 159 5.41 -5.18 19.11
CA ARG A 159 5.20 -3.72 18.99
C ARG A 159 4.18 -3.36 17.93
N ILE A 160 4.20 -4.04 16.77
CA ILE A 160 3.23 -3.82 15.68
C ILE A 160 1.80 -4.06 16.20
N GLU A 161 1.59 -5.13 16.97
CA GLU A 161 0.30 -5.46 17.56
C GLU A 161 -0.08 -4.47 18.70
N ASP A 162 0.80 -4.24 19.65
CA ASP A 162 0.54 -3.39 20.82
C ASP A 162 0.22 -1.94 20.45
N GLN A 163 0.85 -1.43 19.38
CA GLN A 163 0.63 -0.08 18.88
C GLN A 163 -0.48 0.02 17.84
N GLY A 164 -1.14 -1.11 17.50
CA GLY A 164 -2.21 -1.15 16.50
C GLY A 164 -1.73 -0.71 15.10
N LEU A 165 -0.53 -1.15 14.69
CA LEU A 165 0.04 -0.78 13.40
C LEU A 165 -0.46 -1.67 12.25
N VAL A 166 -1.16 -2.76 12.55
CA VAL A 166 -1.79 -3.60 11.52
C VAL A 166 -3.00 -2.84 10.94
N VAL A 167 -3.02 -2.67 9.63
CA VAL A 167 -4.12 -1.99 8.92
C VAL A 167 -5.05 -3.02 8.27
N PHE A 168 -4.47 -4.07 7.69
CA PHE A 168 -5.22 -5.11 6.99
C PHE A 168 -4.73 -6.50 7.35
N ARG A 169 -5.67 -7.45 7.49
CA ARG A 169 -5.37 -8.89 7.54
C ARG A 169 -6.07 -9.63 6.41
N TYR A 170 -5.42 -10.64 5.86
CA TYR A 170 -6.08 -11.62 5.02
C TYR A 170 -7.14 -12.35 5.83
N CYS A 171 -8.32 -12.58 5.25
CA CYS A 171 -9.44 -13.20 5.94
C CYS A 171 -10.31 -14.02 4.99
N SER A 172 -11.22 -14.80 5.56
CA SER A 172 -12.33 -15.41 4.84
C SER A 172 -13.29 -14.35 4.28
N PRO A 173 -14.20 -14.69 3.36
CA PRO A 173 -15.28 -13.78 2.95
C PRO A 173 -16.17 -13.31 4.12
N GLY A 174 -16.21 -14.08 5.21
CA GLY A 174 -16.92 -13.72 6.46
C GLY A 174 -16.16 -12.80 7.39
N GLY A 175 -14.89 -12.48 7.09
CA GLY A 175 -14.05 -11.59 7.88
C GLY A 175 -13.18 -12.27 8.93
N ASP A 176 -13.20 -13.61 9.02
CA ASP A 176 -12.35 -14.34 9.97
C ASP A 176 -10.94 -14.53 9.39
N PRO A 177 -9.87 -14.02 10.05
CA PRO A 177 -8.51 -14.33 9.67
C PRO A 177 -8.20 -15.80 9.98
N ASP A 178 -7.80 -16.55 8.96
CA ASP A 178 -7.44 -17.96 9.10
C ASP A 178 -6.34 -18.36 8.12
N ASP A 179 -5.71 -19.50 8.35
CA ASP A 179 -4.60 -20.01 7.53
C ASP A 179 -5.02 -20.41 6.11
N GLU A 180 -6.29 -20.80 5.91
CA GLU A 180 -6.83 -21.20 4.59
C GLU A 180 -6.88 -19.98 3.65
N HIS A 181 -7.22 -18.83 4.19
CA HIS A 181 -7.33 -17.57 3.45
C HIS A 181 -6.05 -16.72 3.46
N ASN A 182 -4.97 -17.19 4.12
CA ASN A 182 -3.65 -16.55 4.08
C ASN A 182 -2.86 -17.02 2.84
N PRO A 183 -2.80 -16.21 1.77
CA PRO A 183 -2.33 -16.69 0.46
C PRO A 183 -0.82 -16.91 0.38
N ASN A 184 -0.05 -16.29 1.27
CA ASN A 184 1.40 -16.18 1.16
C ASN A 184 2.16 -16.61 2.42
N GLY A 185 1.46 -16.88 3.53
CA GLY A 185 2.04 -17.28 4.80
C GLY A 185 2.52 -16.11 5.66
N SER A 186 2.00 -14.90 5.44
CA SER A 186 2.27 -13.74 6.29
C SER A 186 1.97 -14.04 7.76
N VAL A 187 2.85 -13.60 8.66
CA VAL A 187 2.65 -13.75 10.10
C VAL A 187 1.34 -13.05 10.51
N ASP A 188 0.58 -13.69 11.38
CA ASP A 188 -0.72 -13.21 11.89
C ASP A 188 -1.67 -12.71 10.78
N HIS A 189 -1.56 -13.32 9.57
CA HIS A 189 -2.36 -12.99 8.38
C HIS A 189 -2.20 -11.54 7.91
N ILE A 190 -1.14 -10.82 8.33
CA ILE A 190 -0.92 -9.40 8.02
C ILE A 190 -0.82 -9.20 6.51
N ALA A 191 -1.74 -8.38 5.96
CA ALA A 191 -1.77 -7.99 4.56
C ALA A 191 -1.27 -6.56 4.33
N GLY A 192 -1.23 -5.75 5.41
CA GLY A 192 -0.73 -4.39 5.36
C GLY A 192 -0.56 -3.77 6.74
N VAL A 193 0.38 -2.84 6.84
CA VAL A 193 0.73 -2.12 8.08
C VAL A 193 0.86 -0.63 7.84
N ARG A 194 0.86 0.14 8.93
CA ARG A 194 1.15 1.58 8.94
C ARG A 194 2.37 1.90 9.80
N ASN A 195 2.92 3.10 9.62
CA ASN A 195 3.87 3.68 10.56
C ASN A 195 3.16 4.17 11.84
N GLU A 196 3.92 4.53 12.87
CA GLU A 196 3.37 5.06 14.13
C GLU A 196 2.55 6.34 13.91
N GLY A 197 2.96 7.21 12.97
CA GLY A 197 2.24 8.43 12.61
C GLY A 197 0.91 8.21 11.87
N GLY A 198 0.67 7.01 11.35
CA GLY A 198 -0.56 6.63 10.64
C GLY A 198 -0.67 7.14 9.20
N ASN A 199 0.27 7.95 8.75
CA ASN A 199 0.25 8.58 7.43
C ASN A 199 0.95 7.75 6.33
N VAL A 200 1.82 6.82 6.68
CA VAL A 200 2.44 5.88 5.73
C VAL A 200 1.78 4.52 5.90
N VAL A 201 1.23 3.99 4.81
CA VAL A 201 0.56 2.69 4.77
C VAL A 201 1.16 1.85 3.66
N GLY A 202 1.42 0.58 3.93
CA GLY A 202 1.82 -0.42 2.95
C GLY A 202 0.86 -1.60 2.94
N MET A 203 0.55 -2.11 1.76
CA MET A 203 -0.29 -3.30 1.60
C MET A 203 0.15 -4.13 0.40
N MET A 204 0.07 -5.46 0.51
CA MET A 204 0.38 -6.35 -0.60
C MET A 204 -0.73 -6.46 -1.67
N PRO A 205 -2.03 -6.41 -1.30
CA PRO A 205 -3.11 -6.36 -2.26
C PRO A 205 -3.11 -5.08 -3.09
N HIS A 206 -3.75 -5.17 -4.27
CA HIS A 206 -3.80 -4.13 -5.30
C HIS A 206 -5.16 -3.43 -5.36
N PRO A 207 -5.41 -2.38 -4.56
CA PRO A 207 -6.68 -1.65 -4.60
C PRO A 207 -6.89 -0.92 -5.93
N GLU A 208 -5.81 -0.54 -6.65
CA GLU A 208 -5.87 0.14 -7.94
C GLU A 208 -6.49 -0.71 -9.05
N HIS A 209 -6.51 -2.04 -8.89
CA HIS A 209 -7.19 -2.98 -9.78
C HIS A 209 -8.62 -3.31 -9.33
N ALA A 210 -9.12 -2.65 -8.28
CA ALA A 210 -10.41 -2.92 -7.68
C ALA A 210 -11.26 -1.64 -7.53
N VAL A 211 -11.18 -0.74 -8.50
CA VAL A 211 -11.93 0.54 -8.54
C VAL A 211 -12.90 0.65 -9.70
N ASP A 212 -12.87 -0.27 -10.66
CA ASP A 212 -13.64 -0.21 -11.88
C ASP A 212 -14.38 -1.53 -12.12
N PRO A 213 -15.73 -1.52 -12.22
CA PRO A 213 -16.54 -2.73 -12.37
C PRO A 213 -16.24 -3.49 -13.66
N ASP A 214 -15.70 -2.83 -14.68
CA ASP A 214 -15.37 -3.46 -15.96
C ASP A 214 -14.07 -4.29 -15.88
N ILE A 215 -13.29 -4.11 -14.79
CA ILE A 215 -11.97 -4.75 -14.64
C ILE A 215 -11.96 -5.76 -13.50
N GLY A 216 -12.58 -5.46 -12.36
CA GLY A 216 -12.44 -6.29 -11.17
C GLY A 216 -13.48 -6.04 -10.08
N PRO A 217 -13.21 -6.51 -8.86
CA PRO A 217 -14.00 -6.17 -7.69
C PRO A 217 -13.89 -4.67 -7.39
N LEU A 218 -14.76 -4.17 -6.51
CA LEU A 218 -14.80 -2.75 -6.15
C LEU A 218 -14.23 -2.47 -4.75
N GLY A 219 -13.55 -3.43 -4.13
CA GLY A 219 -13.00 -3.28 -2.78
C GLY A 219 -11.89 -2.25 -2.65
N GLY A 220 -11.34 -1.76 -3.77
CA GLY A 220 -10.39 -0.65 -3.78
C GLY A 220 -11.04 0.74 -3.69
N GLN A 221 -12.30 0.88 -4.14
CA GLN A 221 -13.00 2.18 -4.11
C GLN A 221 -13.03 2.79 -2.71
N PRO A 222 -13.45 2.09 -1.63
CA PRO A 222 -13.50 2.67 -0.30
C PRO A 222 -12.14 3.18 0.21
N LEU A 223 -11.03 2.56 -0.22
CA LEU A 223 -9.68 2.97 0.18
C LEU A 223 -9.27 4.28 -0.51
N PHE A 224 -9.54 4.42 -1.82
CA PHE A 224 -9.29 5.67 -2.56
C PHE A 224 -10.24 6.78 -2.12
N ASP A 225 -11.52 6.48 -1.86
CA ASP A 225 -12.49 7.46 -1.33
C ASP A 225 -12.06 7.99 0.04
N SER A 226 -11.57 7.11 0.93
CA SER A 226 -11.02 7.50 2.23
C SER A 226 -9.81 8.43 2.05
N LEU A 227 -8.86 8.06 1.20
CA LEU A 227 -7.66 8.86 0.93
C LEU A 227 -8.04 10.25 0.40
N LEU A 228 -8.87 10.33 -0.63
CA LEU A 228 -9.28 11.60 -1.24
C LEU A 228 -10.08 12.46 -0.28
N SER A 229 -10.99 11.86 0.50
CA SER A 229 -11.79 12.58 1.50
C SER A 229 -10.92 13.13 2.63
N SER A 230 -9.93 12.37 3.10
CA SER A 230 -8.96 12.81 4.11
C SER A 230 -8.16 14.03 3.64
N LEU A 231 -7.72 14.04 2.37
CA LEU A 231 -7.01 15.17 1.78
C LEU A 231 -7.89 16.41 1.65
N LEU A 232 -9.18 16.26 1.30
CA LEU A 232 -10.13 17.35 1.20
C LEU A 232 -10.53 17.92 2.56
N ALA A 233 -10.58 17.09 3.59
CA ALA A 233 -10.91 17.51 4.96
C ALA A 233 -9.73 18.21 5.67
N GLY A 234 -8.51 18.20 5.09
CA GLY A 234 -7.31 18.73 5.71
C GLY A 234 -6.83 17.91 6.92
N VAL A 235 -7.28 16.69 7.03
CA VAL A 235 -6.75 15.71 7.99
C VAL A 235 -5.36 15.31 7.53
N ARG A 236 -4.34 15.85 8.23
CA ARG A 236 -2.92 15.57 8.04
C ARG A 236 -2.49 14.45 8.98
#